data_4d26637d6e99460eb396f36e8428e6f8
#
_entry.id   4d26637d6e99460eb396f36e8428e6f8
#
_cell.length_a   1.000
_cell.length_b   1.000
_cell.length_c   1.000
_cell.angle_alpha   90.00
_cell.angle_beta   90.00
_cell.angle_gamma   90.00
#
_symmetry.space_group_name_H-M   'P 1'
#
loop_
_entity.id
_entity.type
_entity.pdbx_description
1 polymer ?
#
loop_
_entity_poly.entity_id
_entity_poly.type
_entity_poly.pdbx_seq_one_letter_code
_entity_poly.pdbx_strand_id
1 'polypeptide(L)'
;MIKKVKGWNPYITVLENENRVIIANRWNGQWMKISKECFDIILEILKKDAKEIAWEDIFADDDDMEYIRKVFNNLIDMDILKKEEDYFIESVYISLTHKCNLRCIHCSVNAGIEESDILDTDEIKNV
;
A
#
# COMPACT_ATOMS: atom_id res chain seq x y z
N MET A 1 10.30 -1.24 10.18
CA MET A 1 9.32 -2.35 10.32
C MET A 1 8.17 -2.09 9.37
N ILE A 2 7.70 -3.09 8.63
CA ILE A 2 6.55 -2.95 7.71
C ILE A 2 5.28 -3.17 8.52
N LYS A 3 4.34 -2.21 8.48
CA LYS A 3 3.04 -2.33 9.17
C LYS A 3 1.90 -2.29 8.16
N LYS A 4 0.83 -3.04 8.45
CA LYS A 4 -0.47 -2.90 7.80
C LYS A 4 -1.40 -2.12 8.72
N VAL A 5 -2.06 -1.09 8.22
CA VAL A 5 -3.03 -0.31 8.96
C VAL A 5 -4.43 -0.82 8.63
N LYS A 6 -5.20 -1.18 9.66
CA LYS A 6 -6.56 -1.69 9.46
C LYS A 6 -7.45 -0.60 8.84
N GLY A 7 -8.19 -0.94 7.80
CA GLY A 7 -9.07 0.00 7.09
C GLY A 7 -8.39 0.81 5.99
N TRP A 8 -7.09 0.58 5.76
CA TRP A 8 -6.38 1.13 4.61
C TRP A 8 -6.40 0.15 3.44
N ASN A 9 -6.27 0.69 2.25
CA ASN A 9 -6.11 -0.07 1.02
C ASN A 9 -5.02 -1.16 1.19
N PRO A 10 -5.26 -2.42 0.77
CA PRO A 10 -4.33 -3.53 0.94
C PRO A 10 -2.98 -3.33 0.22
N TYR A 11 -2.92 -2.45 -0.78
CA TYR A 11 -1.69 -2.09 -1.48
C TYR A 11 -0.82 -1.08 -0.74
N ILE A 12 -1.29 -0.53 0.38
CA ILE A 12 -0.53 0.42 1.16
C ILE A 12 0.53 -0.28 2.00
N THR A 13 1.73 0.23 1.90
CA THR A 13 2.87 -0.17 2.73
C THR A 13 3.30 1.00 3.59
N VAL A 14 3.46 0.75 4.87
CA VAL A 14 3.96 1.72 5.84
C VAL A 14 5.31 1.24 6.35
N LEU A 15 6.33 2.07 6.18
CA LEU A 15 7.68 1.85 6.69
C LEU A 15 7.95 2.87 7.79
N GLU A 16 8.18 2.38 9.00
CA GLU A 16 8.49 3.23 10.15
C GLU A 16 9.97 3.13 10.53
N ASN A 17 10.54 4.28 10.82
CA ASN A 17 11.79 4.45 11.54
C ASN A 17 11.52 5.34 12.77
N GLU A 18 12.53 5.56 13.63
CA GLU A 18 12.40 6.26 14.93
C GLU A 18 11.62 7.56 14.84
N ASN A 19 11.90 8.43 13.86
CA ASN A 19 11.31 9.75 13.74
C ASN A 19 10.50 9.99 12.46
N ARG A 20 10.41 9.02 11.57
CA ARG A 20 9.79 9.22 10.26
C ARG A 20 9.01 8.00 9.79
N VAL A 21 7.99 8.27 9.00
CA VAL A 21 7.14 7.26 8.38
C VAL A 21 7.07 7.53 6.88
N ILE A 22 7.24 6.47 6.10
CA ILE A 22 6.99 6.47 4.66
C ILE A 22 5.71 5.68 4.43
N ILE A 23 4.77 6.28 3.74
CA ILE A 23 3.52 5.67 3.31
C ILE A 23 3.59 5.57 1.80
N ALA A 24 3.42 4.37 1.25
CA ALA A 24 3.51 4.12 -0.19
C ALA A 24 2.32 3.30 -0.67
N ASN A 25 1.72 3.73 -1.76
CA ASN A 25 0.73 2.98 -2.51
C ASN A 25 1.45 2.19 -3.61
N ARG A 26 1.55 0.88 -3.45
CA ARG A 26 2.24 -0.02 -4.41
C ARG A 26 1.50 -0.17 -5.73
N TRP A 27 0.22 0.19 -5.77
CA TRP A 27 -0.60 0.12 -6.97
C TRP A 27 -0.26 1.23 -7.96
N ASN A 28 -0.22 2.48 -7.48
CA ASN A 28 0.02 3.64 -8.35
C ASN A 28 1.44 4.22 -8.24
N GLY A 29 2.30 3.64 -7.38
CA GLY A 29 3.68 4.06 -7.19
C GLY A 29 3.87 5.35 -6.41
N GLN A 30 2.81 5.97 -5.94
CA GLN A 30 2.90 7.20 -5.15
C GLN A 30 3.35 6.92 -3.71
N TRP A 31 4.10 7.83 -3.15
CA TRP A 31 4.56 7.74 -1.77
C TRP A 31 4.76 9.11 -1.14
N MET A 32 4.66 9.15 0.16
CA MET A 32 4.95 10.34 0.94
C MET A 32 5.73 10.00 2.21
N LYS A 33 6.44 10.99 2.73
CA LYS A 33 7.19 10.89 3.98
C LYS A 33 6.69 11.95 4.95
N ILE A 34 6.32 11.52 6.14
CA ILE A 34 5.85 12.37 7.24
C ILE A 34 6.64 12.09 8.53
N SER A 35 6.49 12.95 9.53
CA SER A 35 7.01 12.68 10.87
C SER A 35 6.22 11.54 11.53
N LYS A 36 6.85 10.87 12.48
CA LYS A 36 6.17 9.84 13.28
C LYS A 36 5.01 10.41 14.08
N GLU A 37 5.18 11.59 14.63
CA GLU A 37 4.16 12.33 15.38
C GLU A 37 2.93 12.62 14.52
N CYS A 38 3.13 13.18 13.31
CA CYS A 38 2.05 13.40 12.35
C CYS A 38 1.32 12.11 12.00
N PHE A 39 2.05 11.01 11.80
CA PHE A 39 1.45 9.71 11.51
C PHE A 39 0.58 9.19 12.66
N ASP A 40 1.04 9.32 13.90
CA ASP A 40 0.29 8.88 15.07
C ASP A 40 -1.01 9.70 15.24
N ILE A 41 -0.96 11.02 15.02
CA ILE A 41 -2.14 11.89 14.99
C ILE A 41 -3.14 11.42 13.92
N ILE A 42 -2.67 11.15 12.70
CA ILE A 42 -3.54 10.64 11.62
C ILE A 42 -4.21 9.33 12.02
N LEU A 43 -3.48 8.39 12.64
CA LEU A 43 -4.05 7.14 13.10
C LEU A 43 -5.11 7.33 14.20
N GLU A 44 -4.94 8.31 15.08
CA GLU A 44 -5.93 8.64 16.10
C GLU A 44 -7.20 9.24 15.48
N ILE A 45 -7.04 10.15 14.52
CA ILE A 45 -8.15 10.73 13.78
C ILE A 45 -8.95 9.64 13.03
N LEU A 46 -8.26 8.71 12.36
CA LEU A 46 -8.90 7.62 11.61
C LEU A 46 -9.59 6.58 12.50
N LYS A 47 -9.27 6.51 13.78
CA LYS A 47 -9.95 5.64 14.76
C LYS A 47 -11.27 6.25 15.27
N LYS A 48 -11.39 7.57 15.25
CA LYS A 48 -12.60 8.28 15.68
C LYS A 48 -13.58 8.33 14.50
N ASP A 49 -14.87 8.20 14.78
CA ASP A 49 -15.88 8.43 13.75
C ASP A 49 -15.77 9.90 13.29
N ALA A 50 -15.74 10.13 11.99
CA ALA A 50 -15.50 11.46 11.41
C ALA A 50 -16.51 12.53 11.87
N LYS A 51 -17.64 12.11 12.47
CA LYS A 51 -18.68 12.99 13.05
C LYS A 51 -18.36 13.48 14.47
N GLU A 52 -17.38 12.86 15.14
CA GLU A 52 -17.03 13.17 16.54
C GLU A 52 -15.70 13.95 16.67
N ILE A 53 -15.09 14.32 15.55
CA ILE A 53 -13.81 15.03 15.57
C ILE A 53 -14.05 16.53 15.68
N ALA A 54 -13.97 17.05 16.89
CA ALA A 54 -13.74 18.49 17.12
C ALA A 54 -12.26 18.76 16.83
N TRP A 55 -11.97 19.30 15.65
CA TRP A 55 -10.60 19.58 15.20
C TRP A 55 -9.90 20.57 16.12
N GLU A 56 -10.68 21.49 16.74
CA GLU A 56 -10.22 22.48 17.69
C GLU A 56 -9.69 21.87 19.01
N ASP A 57 -10.15 20.64 19.36
CA ASP A 57 -9.66 19.92 20.54
C ASP A 57 -8.34 19.15 20.31
N ILE A 58 -7.97 18.95 19.04
CA ILE A 58 -6.77 18.18 18.67
C ILE A 58 -5.58 19.10 18.41
N PHE A 59 -5.82 20.31 17.93
CA PHE A 59 -4.78 21.25 17.54
C PHE A 59 -4.90 22.54 18.32
N ALA A 60 -3.79 22.94 18.95
CA ALA A 60 -3.69 24.20 19.67
C ALA A 60 -3.32 25.39 18.75
N ASP A 61 -2.95 25.11 17.48
CA ASP A 61 -2.46 26.08 16.51
C ASP A 61 -3.12 25.86 15.14
N ASP A 62 -3.51 26.96 14.49
CA ASP A 62 -4.10 26.96 13.14
C ASP A 62 -3.12 26.43 12.07
N ASP A 63 -1.83 26.67 12.25
CA ASP A 63 -0.78 26.21 11.32
C ASP A 63 -0.66 24.68 11.34
N ASP A 64 -0.74 24.05 12.51
CA ASP A 64 -0.71 22.60 12.66
C ASP A 64 -1.97 21.96 12.06
N MET A 65 -3.12 22.58 12.23
CA MET A 65 -4.38 22.13 11.64
C MET A 65 -4.33 22.21 10.10
N GLU A 66 -3.80 23.30 9.53
CA GLU A 66 -3.64 23.43 8.08
C GLU A 66 -2.66 22.39 7.52
N TYR A 67 -1.55 22.13 8.23
CA TYR A 67 -0.58 21.11 7.84
C TYR A 67 -1.23 19.72 7.80
N ILE A 68 -1.93 19.31 8.84
CA ILE A 68 -2.61 18.01 8.89
C ILE A 68 -3.68 17.90 7.79
N ARG A 69 -4.43 18.97 7.53
CA ARG A 69 -5.40 18.99 6.43
C ARG A 69 -4.73 18.75 5.07
N LYS A 70 -3.57 19.37 4.81
CA LYS A 70 -2.78 19.11 3.59
C LYS A 70 -2.32 17.65 3.51
N VAL A 71 -1.88 17.09 4.63
CA VAL A 71 -1.48 15.67 4.67
C VAL A 71 -2.67 14.76 4.36
N PHE A 72 -3.86 15.02 4.93
CA PHE A 72 -5.07 14.24 4.61
C PHE A 72 -5.48 14.34 3.15
N ASN A 73 -5.44 15.53 2.55
CA ASN A 73 -5.73 15.69 1.13
C ASN A 73 -4.76 14.87 0.28
N ASN A 74 -3.46 14.89 0.59
CA ASN A 74 -2.47 14.07 -0.10
C ASN A 74 -2.75 12.57 0.07
N LEU A 75 -3.20 12.11 1.25
CA LEU A 75 -3.55 10.71 1.46
C LEU A 75 -4.77 10.28 0.61
N ILE A 76 -5.72 11.19 0.40
CA ILE A 76 -6.88 10.98 -0.49
C ILE A 76 -6.41 10.93 -1.94
N ASP A 77 -5.62 11.92 -2.38
CA ASP A 77 -5.11 12.02 -3.76
C ASP A 77 -4.21 10.82 -4.14
N MET A 78 -3.54 10.24 -3.16
CA MET A 78 -2.73 9.03 -3.32
C MET A 78 -3.53 7.73 -3.23
N ASP A 79 -4.86 7.79 -3.15
CA ASP A 79 -5.75 6.62 -2.97
C ASP A 79 -5.43 5.75 -1.73
N ILE A 80 -4.91 6.34 -0.67
CA ILE A 80 -4.54 5.61 0.55
C ILE A 80 -5.77 5.31 1.40
N LEU A 81 -6.71 6.25 1.48
CA LEU A 81 -7.92 6.18 2.29
C LEU A 81 -9.15 5.66 1.53
N LYS A 82 -8.98 5.16 0.30
CA LYS A 82 -10.09 4.58 -0.48
C LYS A 82 -10.60 3.30 0.16
N LYS A 83 -11.92 3.10 0.09
CA LYS A 83 -12.56 1.86 0.50
C LYS A 83 -12.21 0.72 -0.46
N GLU A 84 -12.17 -0.51 0.07
CA GLU A 84 -11.84 -1.75 -0.67
C GLU A 84 -12.74 -2.04 -1.89
N GLU A 85 -13.89 -1.37 -2.00
CA GLU A 85 -14.93 -1.67 -3.00
C GLU A 85 -14.56 -1.30 -4.46
N ASP A 86 -13.49 -0.53 -4.66
CA ASP A 86 -13.12 -0.01 -5.99
C ASP A 86 -11.92 -0.72 -6.62
N TYR A 87 -11.45 -1.85 -6.06
CA TYR A 87 -10.31 -2.58 -6.63
C TYR A 87 -10.78 -3.66 -7.59
N PHE A 88 -10.45 -3.50 -8.85
CA PHE A 88 -10.59 -4.55 -9.86
C PHE A 88 -9.20 -4.96 -10.37
N ILE A 89 -9.08 -6.22 -10.75
CA ILE A 89 -7.87 -6.75 -11.34
C ILE A 89 -7.87 -6.35 -12.82
N GLU A 90 -6.99 -5.43 -13.22
CA GLU A 90 -6.88 -4.99 -14.61
C GLU A 90 -6.18 -6.03 -15.50
N SER A 91 -5.24 -6.76 -14.93
CA SER A 91 -4.50 -7.79 -15.67
C SER A 91 -3.98 -8.88 -14.74
N VAL A 92 -3.93 -10.09 -15.26
CA VAL A 92 -3.33 -11.25 -14.61
C VAL A 92 -2.27 -11.83 -15.52
N TYR A 93 -1.07 -12.06 -14.98
CA TYR A 93 0.01 -12.76 -15.69
C TYR A 93 0.09 -14.18 -15.15
N ILE A 94 -0.15 -15.15 -16.02
CA ILE A 94 -0.07 -16.57 -15.68
C ILE A 94 1.18 -17.14 -16.33
N SER A 95 2.16 -17.58 -15.52
CA SER A 95 3.33 -18.30 -15.99
C SER A 95 3.03 -19.80 -16.04
N LEU A 96 2.91 -20.34 -17.22
CA LEU A 96 2.55 -21.75 -17.41
C LEU A 96 3.69 -22.70 -17.04
N THR A 97 4.93 -22.28 -17.25
CA THR A 97 6.13 -23.05 -16.92
C THR A 97 7.33 -22.14 -16.76
N HIS A 98 8.24 -22.52 -15.88
CA HIS A 98 9.57 -21.90 -15.77
C HIS A 98 10.66 -22.68 -16.54
N LYS A 99 10.25 -23.67 -17.37
CA LYS A 99 11.20 -24.42 -18.20
C LYS A 99 11.75 -23.56 -19.32
N CYS A 100 13.07 -23.45 -19.40
CA CYS A 100 13.77 -22.64 -20.39
C CYS A 100 15.07 -23.30 -20.80
N ASN A 101 15.40 -23.25 -22.09
CA ASN A 101 16.68 -23.73 -22.62
C ASN A 101 17.82 -22.71 -22.52
N LEU A 102 17.52 -21.48 -22.09
CA LEU A 102 18.50 -20.42 -21.87
C LEU A 102 19.02 -20.44 -20.42
N ARG A 103 20.17 -19.79 -20.23
CA ARG A 103 20.85 -19.63 -18.93
C ARG A 103 21.22 -18.15 -18.72
N CYS A 104 20.22 -17.29 -18.70
CA CYS A 104 20.44 -15.86 -18.55
C CYS A 104 20.87 -15.55 -17.09
N ILE A 105 21.97 -14.83 -16.95
CA ILE A 105 22.48 -14.41 -15.62
C ILE A 105 21.45 -13.52 -14.88
N HIS A 106 20.64 -12.76 -15.62
CA HIS A 106 19.62 -11.86 -15.09
C HIS A 106 18.20 -12.36 -15.40
N CYS A 107 17.95 -13.67 -15.24
CA CYS A 107 16.61 -14.21 -15.45
C CYS A 107 15.67 -13.74 -14.32
N SER A 108 14.64 -12.98 -14.67
CA SER A 108 13.68 -12.44 -13.69
C SER A 108 12.83 -13.52 -13.00
N VAL A 109 12.69 -14.69 -13.65
CA VAL A 109 11.87 -15.83 -13.15
C VAL A 109 12.74 -17.02 -12.73
N ASN A 110 14.06 -16.89 -12.77
CA ASN A 110 15.00 -17.99 -12.49
C ASN A 110 14.68 -19.28 -13.26
N ALA A 111 14.33 -19.14 -14.54
CA ALA A 111 13.93 -20.25 -15.38
C ALA A 111 15.05 -21.29 -15.56
N GLY A 112 14.71 -22.55 -15.60
CA GLY A 112 15.64 -23.66 -15.66
C GLY A 112 15.20 -24.79 -16.58
N ILE A 113 15.98 -25.90 -16.59
CA ILE A 113 15.64 -27.12 -17.34
C ILE A 113 14.72 -28.02 -16.49
N GLU A 114 14.79 -27.89 -15.16
CA GLU A 114 14.02 -28.71 -14.25
C GLU A 114 12.56 -28.28 -14.23
N GLU A 115 11.68 -29.27 -14.24
CA GLU A 115 10.24 -29.04 -14.12
C GLU A 115 9.92 -28.86 -12.63
N SER A 116 9.86 -27.63 -12.17
CA SER A 116 9.21 -27.27 -10.92
C SER A 116 8.04 -26.37 -11.24
N ASP A 117 6.92 -26.59 -10.58
CA ASP A 117 5.76 -25.71 -10.59
C ASP A 117 5.14 -25.46 -12.00
N ILE A 118 4.68 -26.52 -12.64
CA ILE A 118 3.86 -26.43 -13.86
C ILE A 118 2.40 -26.40 -13.45
N LEU A 119 1.69 -25.35 -13.88
CA LEU A 119 0.24 -25.30 -13.73
C LEU A 119 -0.43 -26.30 -14.67
N ASP A 120 -1.31 -27.14 -14.16
CA ASP A 120 -2.10 -28.03 -14.98
C ASP A 120 -3.31 -27.30 -15.62
N THR A 121 -3.97 -27.97 -16.55
CA THR A 121 -5.09 -27.37 -17.30
C THR A 121 -6.28 -27.02 -16.40
N ASP A 122 -6.48 -27.76 -15.32
CA ASP A 122 -7.61 -27.54 -14.42
C ASP A 122 -7.31 -26.41 -13.43
N GLU A 123 -6.06 -26.27 -13.00
CA GLU A 123 -5.60 -25.11 -12.23
C GLU A 123 -5.75 -23.81 -13.05
N ILE A 124 -5.37 -23.82 -14.34
CA ILE A 124 -5.50 -22.63 -15.20
C ILE A 124 -6.98 -22.24 -15.43
N LYS A 125 -7.90 -23.21 -15.52
CA LYS A 125 -9.33 -22.93 -15.72
C LYS A 125 -10.02 -22.35 -14.47
N ASN A 126 -9.40 -22.50 -13.30
CA ASN A 126 -9.96 -22.06 -12.01
C ASN A 126 -9.40 -20.72 -11.54
N VAL A 127 -8.57 -20.06 -12.33
CA VAL A 127 -8.08 -18.70 -12.10
C VAL A 127 -9.07 -17.69 -12.71
#